data_411bc28d602f6ddf652758bf81f5fb82
#
_entry.id   411bc28d602f6ddf652758bf81f5fb82
#
_cell.length_a   1.000
_cell.length_b   1.000
_cell.length_c   1.000
_cell.angle_alpha   90.00
_cell.angle_beta   90.00
_cell.angle_gamma   90.00
#
_symmetry.space_group_name_H-M   'P 1'
#
loop_
_entity.id
_entity.type
_entity.pdbx_description
1 polymer ?
#
loop_
_entity_poly.entity_id
_entity_poly.type
_entity_poly.pdbx_seq_one_letter_code
_entity_poly.pdbx_strand_id
1 'polypeptide(L)'
;MLMKVKLTITESRCRSGYFKAGDEFIVEDLCPPLCHELWHAIYPYVCVLQNGGDLDYGETRASCFDARCPDGGRVVIHGEAEK
;
A
#
# COMPACT_ATOMS: atom_id res chain seq x y z
N MET A 1 -15.63 -2.32 -12.64
CA MET A 1 -14.26 -1.82 -12.83
C MET A 1 -13.64 -1.51 -11.49
N LEU A 2 -12.42 -1.97 -11.24
CA LEU A 2 -11.73 -1.69 -9.98
C LEU A 2 -11.17 -0.27 -9.97
N MET A 3 -11.19 0.36 -8.80
CA MET A 3 -10.57 1.66 -8.62
C MET A 3 -9.06 1.51 -8.57
N LYS A 4 -8.34 2.50 -9.06
CA LYS A 4 -6.88 2.53 -8.93
C LYS A 4 -6.52 2.89 -7.49
N VAL A 5 -5.43 2.32 -7.00
CA VAL A 5 -4.90 2.63 -5.67
C VAL A 5 -3.46 3.10 -5.85
N LYS A 6 -3.16 4.27 -5.30
CA LYS A 6 -1.80 4.81 -5.32
C LYS A 6 -1.09 4.40 -4.04
N LEU A 7 0.06 3.79 -4.19
CA LEU A 7 0.91 3.38 -3.08
C LEU A 7 2.15 4.27 -3.05
N THR A 8 2.48 4.78 -1.88
CA THR A 8 3.66 5.64 -1.68
C THR A 8 4.50 5.08 -0.56
N ILE A 9 5.78 4.87 -0.82
CA ILE A 9 6.73 4.48 0.23
C ILE A 9 7.06 5.73 1.02
N THR A 10 6.68 5.77 2.29
CA THR A 10 6.92 6.93 3.15
C THR A 10 8.19 6.79 3.96
N GLU A 11 8.64 5.56 4.22
CA GLU A 11 9.85 5.29 4.95
C GLU A 11 10.41 3.95 4.50
N SER A 12 11.72 3.84 4.31
CA SER A 12 12.33 2.58 3.90
C SER A 12 13.68 2.35 4.53
N ARG A 13 13.82 1.16 5.13
CA ARG A 13 15.09 0.60 5.57
C ARG A 13 15.17 -0.85 5.07
N CYS A 14 14.67 -1.06 3.85
CA CYS A 14 14.61 -2.38 3.23
C CYS A 14 16.00 -2.99 3.13
N ARG A 15 16.17 -4.23 3.63
CA ARG A 15 17.45 -4.92 3.61
C ARG A 15 17.97 -5.16 2.19
N SER A 16 17.07 -5.41 1.27
CA SER A 16 17.43 -5.68 -0.12
C SER A 16 17.54 -4.41 -0.96
N GLY A 17 17.19 -3.26 -0.40
CA GLY A 17 17.30 -1.99 -1.09
C GLY A 17 16.32 -1.79 -2.23
N TYR A 18 15.20 -2.52 -2.24
CA TYR A 18 14.21 -2.42 -3.32
C TYR A 18 13.44 -1.10 -3.33
N PHE A 19 13.30 -0.46 -2.19
CA PHE A 19 12.41 0.70 -2.06
C PHE A 19 13.10 1.86 -1.40
N LYS A 20 12.69 3.07 -1.81
CA LYS A 20 13.16 4.33 -1.22
C LYS A 20 11.95 5.17 -0.84
N ALA A 21 12.07 5.98 0.21
CA ALA A 21 11.03 6.95 0.55
C ALA A 21 10.74 7.83 -0.66
N GLY A 22 9.46 7.99 -0.98
CA GLY A 22 9.03 8.75 -2.15
C GLY A 22 8.70 7.90 -3.37
N ASP A 23 9.06 6.61 -3.38
CA ASP A 23 8.68 5.72 -4.48
C ASP A 23 7.16 5.59 -4.52
N GLU A 24 6.59 5.61 -5.73
CA GLU A 24 5.15 5.52 -5.94
C GLU A 24 4.82 4.39 -6.90
N PHE A 25 3.69 3.73 -6.66
CA PHE A 25 3.19 2.65 -7.49
C PHE A 25 1.68 2.82 -7.66
N ILE A 26 1.17 2.47 -8.84
CA ILE A 26 -0.28 2.49 -9.09
C ILE A 26 -0.74 1.05 -9.24
N VAL A 27 -1.74 0.66 -8.45
CA VAL A 27 -2.34 -0.67 -8.54
C VAL A 27 -3.55 -0.58 -9.45
N GLU A 28 -3.56 -1.40 -10.48
CA GLU A 28 -4.69 -1.56 -11.38
C GLU A 28 -5.12 -3.03 -11.37
N ASP A 29 -5.12 -3.70 -12.51
CA ASP A 29 -5.54 -5.10 -12.60
C ASP A 29 -4.47 -6.09 -12.12
N LEU A 30 -3.21 -5.70 -12.27
CA LEU A 30 -2.08 -6.55 -11.89
C LEU A 30 -1.35 -5.94 -10.70
N CYS A 31 -0.66 -6.78 -9.93
CA CYS A 31 0.14 -6.27 -8.83
C CYS A 31 1.32 -5.46 -9.36
N PRO A 32 1.68 -4.39 -8.67
CA PRO A 32 2.85 -3.60 -9.05
C PRO A 32 4.14 -4.33 -8.69
N PRO A 33 5.31 -3.82 -9.12
CA PRO A 33 6.60 -4.47 -8.84
C PRO A 33 7.03 -4.27 -7.38
N LEU A 34 6.29 -4.85 -6.46
CA LEU A 34 6.61 -4.89 -5.04
C LEU A 34 7.11 -6.28 -4.68
N CYS A 35 7.95 -6.38 -3.65
CA CYS A 35 8.34 -7.69 -3.18
C CYS A 35 7.09 -8.42 -2.64
N HIS A 36 7.09 -9.74 -2.76
CA HIS A 36 5.90 -10.51 -2.42
C HIS A 36 5.52 -10.40 -0.93
N GLU A 37 6.49 -10.20 -0.04
CA GLU A 37 6.21 -10.05 1.38
C GLU A 37 5.41 -8.77 1.66
N LEU A 38 5.85 -7.65 1.10
CA LEU A 38 5.13 -6.38 1.26
C LEU A 38 3.78 -6.44 0.59
N TRP A 39 3.71 -6.95 -0.65
CA TRP A 39 2.47 -7.07 -1.38
C TRP A 39 1.46 -7.94 -0.63
N HIS A 40 1.90 -9.07 -0.10
CA HIS A 40 1.02 -9.95 0.66
C HIS A 40 0.45 -9.26 1.89
N ALA A 41 1.27 -8.46 2.58
CA ALA A 41 0.83 -7.77 3.79
C ALA A 41 -0.21 -6.70 3.50
N ILE A 42 -0.15 -6.01 2.35
CA ILE A 42 -1.02 -4.89 2.04
C ILE A 42 -2.21 -5.25 1.14
N TYR A 43 -2.17 -6.38 0.46
CA TYR A 43 -3.20 -6.71 -0.52
C TYR A 43 -4.62 -6.69 0.03
N PRO A 44 -4.91 -7.20 1.24
CA PRO A 44 -6.27 -7.12 1.77
C PRO A 44 -6.80 -5.69 1.85
N TYR A 45 -5.96 -4.73 2.22
CA TYR A 45 -6.35 -3.31 2.26
C TYR A 45 -6.55 -2.76 0.86
N VAL A 46 -5.64 -3.09 -0.05
CA VAL A 46 -5.75 -2.67 -1.45
C VAL A 46 -7.05 -3.20 -2.05
N CYS A 47 -7.38 -4.46 -1.78
CA CYS A 47 -8.59 -5.09 -2.28
C CYS A 47 -9.85 -4.33 -1.84
N VAL A 48 -9.92 -3.93 -0.57
CA VAL A 48 -11.04 -3.15 -0.06
C VAL A 48 -11.15 -1.83 -0.82
N LEU A 49 -10.06 -1.12 -1.00
CA LEU A 49 -10.07 0.18 -1.70
C LEU A 49 -10.42 0.04 -3.16
N GLN A 50 -9.92 -1.00 -3.83
CA GLN A 50 -10.23 -1.24 -5.24
C GLN A 50 -11.71 -1.51 -5.47
N ASN A 51 -12.39 -2.04 -4.48
CA ASN A 51 -13.81 -2.32 -4.56
C ASN A 51 -14.68 -1.19 -4.00
N GLY A 52 -14.10 -0.02 -3.79
CA GLY A 52 -14.84 1.17 -3.38
C GLY A 52 -15.11 1.25 -1.88
N GLY A 53 -14.49 0.38 -1.08
CA GLY A 53 -14.65 0.39 0.37
C GLY A 53 -13.76 1.41 1.05
N ASP A 54 -14.01 1.62 2.33
CA ASP A 54 -13.20 2.46 3.20
C ASP A 54 -12.62 1.62 4.33
N LEU A 55 -11.55 2.12 4.92
CA LEU A 55 -10.90 1.50 6.07
C LEU A 55 -10.91 2.46 7.24
N ASP A 56 -10.77 1.93 8.45
CA ASP A 56 -10.58 2.77 9.62
C ASP A 56 -9.21 3.41 9.54
N TYR A 57 -9.16 4.72 9.70
CA TYR A 57 -7.93 5.49 9.63
C TYR A 57 -7.92 6.46 10.83
N GLY A 58 -7.29 6.01 11.91
CA GLY A 58 -7.37 6.71 13.18
C GLY A 58 -8.80 6.66 13.73
N GLU A 59 -9.41 7.80 13.95
CA GLU A 59 -10.77 7.89 14.48
C GLU A 59 -11.83 8.06 13.40
N THR A 60 -11.46 7.95 12.15
CA THR A 60 -12.38 8.16 11.03
C THR A 60 -12.25 7.02 10.02
N ARG A 61 -13.18 7.00 9.07
CA ARG A 61 -13.10 6.07 7.94
C ARG A 61 -12.66 6.85 6.71
N ALA A 62 -11.74 6.27 5.96
CA ALA A 62 -11.19 6.91 4.78
C ALA A 62 -10.79 5.87 3.75
N SER A 63 -10.64 6.30 2.51
CA SER A 63 -10.19 5.43 1.43
C SER A 63 -8.66 5.41 1.34
N CYS A 64 -8.01 5.20 2.47
CA CYS A 64 -6.56 5.12 2.55
C CYS A 64 -6.14 4.21 3.72
N PHE A 65 -4.86 3.84 3.73
CA PHE A 65 -4.28 3.06 4.81
C PHE A 65 -2.78 3.32 4.92
N ASP A 66 -2.23 3.02 6.09
CA ASP A 66 -0.78 2.94 6.30
C ASP A 66 -0.45 1.54 6.76
N ALA A 67 0.65 0.98 6.27
CA ALA A 67 1.06 -0.36 6.64
C ALA A 67 2.58 -0.46 6.67
N ARG A 68 3.08 -1.52 7.29
CA ARG A 68 4.51 -1.80 7.39
C ARG A 68 4.80 -3.17 6.83
N CYS A 69 5.98 -3.36 6.27
CA CYS A 69 6.35 -4.67 5.78
C CYS A 69 6.51 -5.64 6.96
N PRO A 70 6.25 -6.94 6.74
CA PRO A 70 6.33 -7.92 7.83
C PRO A 70 7.75 -8.22 8.30
N ASP A 71 8.77 -7.75 7.58
CA ASP A 71 10.16 -7.92 7.97
C ASP A 71 10.58 -6.79 8.92
N GLY A 72 10.09 -6.84 10.15
CA GLY A 72 10.43 -5.90 11.20
C GLY A 72 9.92 -4.47 10.98
N GLY A 73 8.99 -4.26 10.06
CA GLY A 73 8.45 -2.93 9.79
C GLY A 73 9.44 -1.98 9.14
N ARG A 74 10.38 -2.50 8.37
CA ARG A 74 11.45 -1.68 7.77
C ARG A 74 10.97 -0.76 6.67
N VAL A 75 9.85 -1.08 6.04
CA VAL A 75 9.24 -0.25 4.99
C VAL A 75 7.86 0.17 5.46
N VAL A 76 7.57 1.46 5.38
CA VAL A 76 6.24 2.00 5.66
C VAL A 76 5.65 2.48 4.35
N ILE A 77 4.43 2.06 4.08
CA ILE A 77 3.74 2.35 2.83
C ILE A 77 2.37 2.96 3.12
N HIS A 78 2.02 3.99 2.34
CA HIS A 78 0.70 4.61 2.39
C HIS A 78 -0.05 4.27 1.11
N GLY A 79 -1.28 3.81 1.24
CA GLY A 79 -2.14 3.53 0.09
C GLY A 79 -3.36 4.42 0.10
N GLU A 80 -3.79 4.87 -1.06
CA GLU A 80 -4.93 5.77 -1.19
C GLU A 80 -5.66 5.50 -2.49
N ALA A 81 -6.99 5.41 -2.42
CA ALA A 81 -7.80 5.21 -3.62
C ALA A 81 -7.79 6.45 -4.49
N GLU A 82 -7.58 6.25 -5.78
CA GLU A 82 -7.67 7.31 -6.79
C GLU A 82 -9.13 7.44 -7.22
N LYS A 83 -9.78 8.46 -6.75
CA LYS A 83 -11.20 8.71 -7.07
C LYS A 83 -11.38 9.72 -8.19
#